data_ddd6bbbdbeb885fd193e0f95d58875f8
#
_entry.id   ddd6bbbdbeb885fd193e0f95d58875f8
#
_cell.length_a   1.000
_cell.length_b   1.000
_cell.length_c   1.000
_cell.angle_alpha   90.00
_cell.angle_beta   90.00
_cell.angle_gamma   90.00
#
_symmetry.space_group_name_H-M   'P 1'
#
loop_
_entity.id
_entity.type
_entity.pdbx_description
1 polymer ?
#
loop_
_entity_poly.entity_id
_entity_poly.type
_entity_poly.pdbx_seq_one_letter_code
_entity_poly.pdbx_strand_id
1 'polypeptide(L)'
;MWTLYYTKQAQKDARKLASSGLKTKAQQLLTILQSDPWQTPPPFEKLVGDLSGAYSRRINIQYRLVYQVLEAEKAVKILRLWTHYE
;
A
#
# COMPACT_ATOMS: atom_id res chain seq x y z
N MET A 1 -8.56 -4.66 -14.34
CA MET A 1 -8.47 -4.02 -13.02
C MET A 1 -7.91 -5.02 -12.00
N TRP A 2 -7.05 -4.56 -11.12
CA TRP A 2 -6.43 -5.43 -10.11
C TRP A 2 -7.30 -5.50 -8.88
N THR A 3 -7.41 -6.69 -8.28
CA THR A 3 -8.18 -6.88 -7.05
C THR A 3 -7.31 -6.55 -5.84
N LEU A 4 -7.85 -5.79 -4.89
CA LEU A 4 -7.12 -5.46 -3.67
C LEU A 4 -7.56 -6.37 -2.53
N TYR A 5 -6.59 -6.98 -1.84
CA TYR A 5 -6.82 -7.77 -0.63
C TYR A 5 -6.14 -7.08 0.54
N TYR A 6 -6.76 -7.14 1.71
CA TYR A 6 -6.25 -6.47 2.90
C TYR A 6 -5.98 -7.48 3.99
N THR A 7 -4.76 -7.46 4.55
CA THR A 7 -4.48 -8.27 5.74
C THR A 7 -5.25 -7.71 6.93
N LYS A 8 -5.34 -8.49 8.02
CA LYS A 8 -5.96 -8.01 9.25
C LYS A 8 -5.27 -6.76 9.76
N GLN A 9 -3.94 -6.74 9.68
CA GLN A 9 -3.16 -5.58 10.10
C GLN A 9 -3.45 -4.36 9.23
N ALA A 10 -3.59 -4.55 7.93
CA ALA A 10 -3.94 -3.45 7.03
C ALA A 10 -5.33 -2.89 7.35
N GLN A 11 -6.27 -3.76 7.72
CA GLN A 11 -7.61 -3.33 8.11
C GLN A 11 -7.58 -2.48 9.38
N LYS A 12 -6.76 -2.87 10.35
CA LYS A 12 -6.57 -2.08 11.57
C LYS A 12 -5.92 -0.73 11.25
N ASP A 13 -4.91 -0.76 10.38
CA ASP A 13 -4.22 0.46 9.94
C ASP A 13 -5.19 1.42 9.26
N ALA A 14 -6.10 0.90 8.44
CA ALA A 14 -7.09 1.72 7.74
C ALA A 14 -7.98 2.51 8.72
N ARG A 15 -8.31 1.92 9.86
CA ARG A 15 -9.10 2.61 10.87
C ARG A 15 -8.32 3.79 11.46
N LYS A 16 -7.02 3.61 11.69
CA LYS A 16 -6.15 4.69 12.18
C LYS A 16 -6.05 5.80 11.16
N LEU A 17 -5.89 5.44 9.89
CA LEU A 17 -5.84 6.43 8.82
C LEU A 17 -7.11 7.26 8.75
N ALA A 18 -8.26 6.64 8.93
CA ALA A 18 -9.55 7.32 8.85
C ALA A 18 -9.65 8.44 9.89
N SER A 19 -9.04 8.26 11.08
CA SER A 19 -9.08 9.26 12.13
C SER A 19 -7.94 10.26 12.08
N SER A 20 -6.96 10.06 11.19
CA SER A 20 -5.75 10.89 11.14
C SER A 20 -5.78 11.98 10.07
N GLY A 21 -6.80 11.99 9.21
CA GLY A 21 -6.88 12.93 8.09
C GLY A 21 -6.11 12.50 6.85
N LEU A 22 -5.53 11.29 6.85
CA LEU A 22 -4.78 10.79 5.72
C LEU A 22 -5.59 9.85 4.81
N LYS A 23 -6.86 9.69 5.10
CA LYS A 23 -7.73 8.77 4.38
C LYS A 23 -7.77 9.06 2.88
N THR A 24 -7.94 10.32 2.51
CA THR A 24 -8.05 10.71 1.10
C THR A 24 -6.79 10.34 0.33
N LYS A 25 -5.64 10.63 0.90
CA LYS A 25 -4.36 10.34 0.23
C LYS A 25 -4.13 8.84 0.10
N ALA A 26 -4.44 8.08 1.14
CA ALA A 26 -4.34 6.62 1.09
C ALA A 26 -5.30 6.05 0.04
N GLN A 27 -6.52 6.59 -0.03
CA GLN A 27 -7.52 6.16 -1.00
C GLN A 27 -7.05 6.40 -2.43
N GLN A 28 -6.40 7.53 -2.69
CA GLN A 28 -5.83 7.83 -4.00
C GLN A 28 -4.78 6.81 -4.39
N LEU A 29 -3.90 6.43 -3.45
CA LEU A 29 -2.88 5.42 -3.72
C LEU A 29 -3.50 4.06 -4.00
N LEU A 30 -4.52 3.67 -3.24
CA LEU A 30 -5.21 2.40 -3.45
C LEU A 30 -5.88 2.36 -4.83
N THR A 31 -6.46 3.47 -5.25
CA THR A 31 -7.06 3.57 -6.58
C THR A 31 -6.00 3.38 -7.68
N ILE A 32 -4.83 3.95 -7.50
CA ILE A 32 -3.71 3.77 -8.44
C ILE A 32 -3.31 2.30 -8.51
N LEU A 33 -3.16 1.64 -7.35
CA LEU A 33 -2.78 0.23 -7.33
C LEU A 33 -3.82 -0.65 -8.01
N GLN A 34 -5.08 -0.30 -7.86
CA GLN A 34 -6.18 -1.04 -8.48
C GLN A 34 -6.15 -0.91 -10.01
N SER A 35 -5.74 0.24 -10.51
CA SER A 35 -5.62 0.50 -11.93
C SER A 35 -4.34 -0.10 -12.50
N ASP A 36 -3.19 0.20 -11.86
CA ASP A 36 -1.89 -0.28 -12.30
C ASP A 36 -0.91 -0.20 -11.13
N PRO A 37 -0.59 -1.35 -10.48
CA PRO A 37 0.29 -1.33 -9.32
C PRO A 37 1.73 -0.91 -9.63
N TRP A 38 2.08 -0.83 -10.90
CA TRP A 38 3.42 -0.42 -11.33
C TRP A 38 3.48 1.02 -11.79
N GLN A 39 2.37 1.75 -11.74
CA GLN A 39 2.32 3.13 -12.23
C GLN A 39 3.26 4.06 -11.48
N THR A 40 3.98 4.88 -12.22
CA THR A 40 4.81 5.97 -11.68
C THR A 40 4.56 7.22 -12.50
N PRO A 41 4.56 8.43 -11.93
CA PRO A 41 4.43 8.69 -10.52
C PRO A 41 3.08 8.25 -9.96
N PRO A 42 2.92 8.11 -8.65
CA PRO A 42 3.90 8.36 -7.61
C PRO A 42 4.94 7.24 -7.54
N PRO A 43 6.13 7.52 -7.01
CA PRO A 43 7.18 6.52 -6.95
C PRO A 43 6.88 5.43 -5.93
N PHE A 44 7.44 4.25 -6.15
CA PHE A 44 7.39 3.18 -5.17
C PHE A 44 8.81 2.66 -4.95
N GLU A 45 9.03 2.01 -3.81
CA GLU A 45 10.31 1.44 -3.46
C GLU A 45 10.18 -0.07 -3.27
N LYS A 46 11.15 -0.79 -3.78
CA LYS A 46 11.25 -2.22 -3.58
C LYS A 46 11.87 -2.49 -2.22
N LEU A 47 11.21 -3.28 -1.39
CA LEU A 47 11.70 -3.59 -0.06
C LEU A 47 12.64 -4.78 -0.09
N VAL A 48 13.56 -4.81 0.88
CA VAL A 48 14.56 -5.87 1.00
C VAL A 48 14.51 -6.44 2.41
N GLY A 49 15.28 -7.51 2.64
CA GLY A 49 15.29 -8.17 3.94
C GLY A 49 14.04 -8.98 4.18
N ASP A 50 13.48 -8.90 5.36
CA ASP A 50 12.29 -9.69 5.76
C ASP A 50 11.07 -9.38 4.92
N LEU A 51 11.01 -8.20 4.30
CA LEU A 51 9.90 -7.79 3.45
C LEU A 51 10.24 -7.89 1.97
N SER A 52 11.25 -8.68 1.63
CA SER A 52 11.64 -8.92 0.25
C SER A 52 10.43 -9.45 -0.54
N GLY A 53 10.22 -8.89 -1.74
CA GLY A 53 9.04 -9.20 -2.53
C GLY A 53 7.89 -8.25 -2.34
N ALA A 54 7.99 -7.31 -1.39
CA ALA A 54 6.99 -6.28 -1.18
C ALA A 54 7.50 -4.94 -1.67
N TYR A 55 6.57 -3.99 -1.81
CA TYR A 55 6.86 -2.64 -2.26
C TYR A 55 6.20 -1.65 -1.30
N SER A 56 6.71 -0.43 -1.28
CA SER A 56 6.08 0.61 -0.48
C SER A 56 5.88 1.87 -1.30
N ARG A 57 4.80 2.59 -0.99
CA ARG A 57 4.54 3.93 -1.51
C ARG A 57 4.30 4.85 -0.33
N ARG A 58 4.78 6.08 -0.45
CA ARG A 58 4.66 7.05 0.63
C ARG A 58 3.23 7.61 0.68
N ILE A 59 2.60 7.54 1.86
CA ILE A 59 1.32 8.20 2.10
C ILE A 59 1.60 9.66 2.47
N ASN A 60 2.53 9.86 3.40
CA ASN A 60 3.06 11.18 3.73
C ASN A 60 4.51 10.99 4.17
N ILE A 61 5.12 12.02 4.76
CA ILE A 61 6.52 11.95 5.16
C ILE A 61 6.79 10.88 6.22
N GLN A 62 5.78 10.50 7.01
CA GLN A 62 5.92 9.54 8.11
C GLN A 62 5.42 8.14 7.78
N TYR A 63 4.38 8.02 7.00
CA TYR A 63 3.66 6.77 6.84
C TYR A 63 3.70 6.25 5.42
N ARG A 64 3.74 4.92 5.30
CA ARG A 64 3.82 4.24 4.02
C ARG A 64 2.75 3.17 3.89
N LEU A 65 2.36 2.93 2.67
CA LEU A 65 1.52 1.82 2.26
C LEU A 65 2.46 0.72 1.77
N VAL A 66 2.34 -0.48 2.36
CA VAL A 66 3.18 -1.63 2.00
C VAL A 66 2.31 -2.68 1.36
N TYR A 67 2.74 -3.22 0.22
CA TYR A 67 1.94 -4.13 -0.57
C TYR A 67 2.78 -5.13 -1.35
N GLN A 68 2.14 -6.23 -1.76
CA GLN A 68 2.72 -7.22 -2.68
C GLN A 68 1.89 -7.26 -3.94
N VAL A 69 2.54 -7.46 -5.09
CA VAL A 69 1.84 -7.62 -6.36
C VAL A 69 1.82 -9.10 -6.70
N LEU A 70 0.62 -9.66 -6.83
CA LEU A 70 0.40 -11.06 -7.15
C LEU A 70 0.00 -11.16 -8.61
N GLU A 71 0.99 -11.24 -9.48
CA GLU A 71 0.82 -11.17 -10.94
C GLU A 71 -0.11 -12.24 -11.49
N ALA A 72 0.10 -13.49 -11.05
CA ALA A 72 -0.67 -14.62 -11.55
C ALA A 72 -2.16 -14.49 -11.25
N GLU A 73 -2.49 -13.84 -10.13
CA GLU A 73 -3.88 -13.66 -9.70
C GLU A 73 -4.44 -12.31 -10.12
N LYS A 74 -3.59 -11.46 -10.65
CA LYS A 74 -3.91 -10.07 -10.97
C LYS A 74 -4.49 -9.36 -9.75
N ALA A 75 -3.77 -9.47 -8.64
CA ALA A 75 -4.19 -8.97 -7.34
C ALA A 75 -3.05 -8.23 -6.65
N VAL A 76 -3.43 -7.35 -5.74
CA VAL A 76 -2.48 -6.63 -4.88
C VAL A 76 -2.88 -6.90 -3.45
N LYS A 77 -1.94 -7.41 -2.67
CA LYS A 77 -2.16 -7.69 -1.26
C LYS A 77 -1.61 -6.53 -0.44
N ILE A 78 -2.49 -5.83 0.23
CA ILE A 78 -2.13 -4.69 1.09
C ILE A 78 -1.70 -5.24 2.44
N LEU A 79 -0.42 -5.10 2.75
CA LEU A 79 0.16 -5.63 3.99
C LEU A 79 0.01 -4.64 5.14
N ARG A 80 0.28 -3.36 4.88
CA ARG A 80 0.19 -2.30 5.86
C ARG A 80 -0.30 -1.02 5.20
N LEU A 81 -1.05 -0.22 5.94
CA LEU A 81 -1.53 1.10 5.49
C LEU A 81 -1.10 2.25 6.37
N TRP A 82 -0.57 1.93 7.55
CA TRP A 82 -0.17 2.91 8.54
C TRP A 82 1.07 2.37 9.19
N THR A 83 2.22 2.62 8.59
CA THR A 83 3.45 2.09 9.14
C THR A 83 4.59 3.08 8.94
N HIS A 84 5.39 3.22 9.98
CA HIS A 84 6.69 3.84 9.93
C HIS A 84 7.65 2.81 9.38
N TYR A 85 8.08 3.00 8.16
CA TYR A 85 9.04 2.08 7.57
C TYR A 85 10.21 2.88 7.03
N GLU A 86 11.38 2.59 7.52
CA GLU A 86 12.60 3.24 7.09
C GLU A 86 13.42 2.38 6.14
#